data_909ef85e170e5a4331314411fa62d889
#
_entry.id   909ef85e170e5a4331314411fa62d889
#
_cell.length_a   1.000
_cell.length_b   1.000
_cell.length_c   1.000
_cell.angle_alpha   90.00
_cell.angle_beta   90.00
_cell.angle_gamma   90.00
#
_symmetry.space_group_name_H-M   'P 1'
#
loop_
_entity.id
_entity.type
_entity.pdbx_description
1 polymer ?
#
loop_
_entity_poly.entity_id
_entity_poly.type
_entity_poly.pdbx_seq_one_letter_code
_entity_poly.pdbx_strand_id
1 'polypeptide(L)'
;MGKRLLGVAVVGLLVAVLGVGCSAKKKGEQAGTEGSNLGEEGLAGTGSLEKYKAGTLGAGEEGPLKDIHFAYDSIDLDETARGILRDNGNWLKDHSGARVEIEGHCDERGTVEYNLALGARRARAAKDYLVTLGIVANRLTTISYGEELPLCHEHTEECWAQNRRDHFVVASE
;
A
#
# COMPACT_ATOMS: atom_id res chain seq x y z
N MET A 1 -23.27 30.27 56.93
CA MET A 1 -22.24 30.70 57.87
C MET A 1 -20.94 30.10 57.42
N GLY A 2 -19.92 30.75 57.05
CA GLY A 2 -19.37 32.04 57.24
C GLY A 2 -18.32 32.33 56.18
N LYS A 3 -18.30 33.54 55.77
CA LYS A 3 -17.38 34.30 54.94
C LYS A 3 -15.96 34.36 55.49
N ARG A 4 -14.97 34.60 54.58
CA ARG A 4 -13.84 35.57 54.64
C ARG A 4 -12.93 35.27 53.45
N LEU A 5 -12.79 36.03 52.41
CA LEU A 5 -12.27 37.37 52.09
C LEU A 5 -10.90 37.75 52.70
N LEU A 6 -10.08 38.26 51.81
CA LEU A 6 -8.85 39.09 51.86
C LEU A 6 -7.63 38.29 51.37
N GLY A 7 -6.79 38.84 50.51
CA GLY A 7 -6.60 40.15 49.92
C GLY A 7 -5.21 40.27 49.33
N VAL A 8 -5.14 40.90 48.16
CA VAL A 8 -4.15 41.84 47.67
C VAL A 8 -2.67 41.67 48.04
N ALA A 9 -1.78 41.58 47.09
CA ALA A 9 -0.66 42.52 46.95
C ALA A 9 -0.04 42.44 45.56
N VAL A 10 -0.08 43.58 44.92
CA VAL A 10 0.65 44.02 43.72
C VAL A 10 2.07 44.40 44.14
N VAL A 11 3.08 43.91 43.46
CA VAL A 11 4.35 44.62 43.31
C VAL A 11 4.90 44.37 41.92
N GLY A 12 4.93 45.43 41.19
CA GLY A 12 5.61 45.54 39.89
C GLY A 12 7.13 45.69 40.09
N LEU A 13 7.85 45.18 39.13
CA LEU A 13 9.20 45.72 38.88
C LEU A 13 9.48 45.66 37.40
N LEU A 14 9.48 46.85 36.82
CA LEU A 14 9.97 47.19 35.51
C LEU A 14 11.50 47.19 35.52
N VAL A 15 12.13 46.41 34.67
CA VAL A 15 13.52 46.62 34.28
C VAL A 15 13.64 46.55 32.79
N ALA A 16 13.80 47.72 32.19
CA ALA A 16 14.25 47.88 30.83
C ALA A 16 15.79 47.78 30.80
N VAL A 17 16.30 46.91 29.94
CA VAL A 17 17.70 46.98 29.48
C VAL A 17 17.75 46.90 27.99
N LEU A 18 18.29 47.98 27.47
CA LEU A 18 18.63 48.20 26.06
C LEU A 18 19.83 47.37 25.66
N GLY A 19 19.81 46.92 24.40
CA GLY A 19 21.04 47.06 23.68
C GLY A 19 21.59 45.84 22.96
N VAL A 20 21.75 46.10 21.74
CA VAL A 20 22.81 45.64 20.81
C VAL A 20 22.49 44.44 19.97
N GLY A 21 22.27 44.76 18.71
CA GLY A 21 22.12 43.88 17.59
C GLY A 21 23.38 43.13 17.21
N CYS A 22 23.15 42.02 16.52
CA CYS A 22 24.08 41.57 15.49
C CYS A 22 23.38 40.53 14.58
N SER A 23 23.34 40.93 13.35
CA SER A 23 23.52 40.11 12.13
C SER A 23 22.70 38.84 12.00
N ALA A 24 21.60 38.97 11.29
CA ALA A 24 20.83 37.86 10.74
C ALA A 24 21.59 37.14 9.62
N LYS A 25 22.00 35.93 9.89
CA LYS A 25 22.31 34.95 8.84
C LYS A 25 20.99 34.21 8.52
N LYS A 26 20.36 34.58 7.40
CA LYS A 26 19.20 33.85 6.88
C LYS A 26 19.60 32.39 6.59
N LYS A 27 19.24 31.50 7.47
CA LYS A 27 19.19 30.07 7.18
C LYS A 27 17.75 29.79 6.75
N GLY A 28 17.59 29.42 5.48
CA GLY A 28 16.28 29.07 4.92
C GLY A 28 15.61 28.00 5.76
N GLU A 29 14.47 28.37 6.27
CA GLU A 29 13.53 27.46 6.89
C GLU A 29 12.86 26.68 5.77
N GLN A 30 13.41 25.51 5.50
CA GLN A 30 12.77 24.50 4.69
C GLN A 30 11.60 23.95 5.52
N ALA A 31 10.39 24.37 5.15
CA ALA A 31 9.19 23.72 5.62
C ALA A 31 9.32 22.21 5.32
N GLY A 32 9.50 21.44 6.36
CA GLY A 32 9.42 20.00 6.29
C GLY A 32 8.00 19.61 5.91
N THR A 33 7.81 19.29 4.64
CA THR A 33 6.69 18.46 4.23
C THR A 33 6.94 17.12 4.91
N GLU A 34 6.15 16.78 5.91
CA GLU A 34 6.03 15.41 6.37
C GLU A 34 5.45 14.62 5.20
N GLY A 35 6.34 14.17 4.31
CA GLY A 35 6.08 13.13 3.36
C GLY A 35 5.75 11.89 4.17
N SER A 36 4.49 11.47 4.12
CA SER A 36 4.09 10.13 4.53
C SER A 36 5.08 9.16 3.87
N ASN A 37 5.89 8.55 4.70
CA ASN A 37 6.78 7.46 4.32
C ASN A 37 5.89 6.28 3.90
N LEU A 38 5.46 6.31 2.64
CA LEU A 38 4.98 5.12 1.95
C LEU A 38 6.25 4.29 1.77
N GLY A 39 6.43 3.33 2.68
CA GLY A 39 7.61 2.48 2.72
C GLY A 39 7.92 1.93 1.33
N GLU A 40 9.17 2.07 0.95
CA GLU A 40 9.80 1.51 -0.26
C GLU A 40 9.78 -0.03 -0.30
N GLU A 41 8.78 -0.68 0.26
CA GLU A 41 8.68 -2.14 0.23
C GLU A 41 8.12 -2.69 -1.08
N GLY A 42 7.68 -1.83 -2.01
CA GLY A 42 7.01 -2.25 -3.24
C GLY A 42 7.87 -2.29 -4.51
N LEU A 43 9.13 -1.83 -4.47
CA LEU A 43 9.98 -1.71 -5.67
C LEU A 43 11.15 -2.70 -5.75
N ALA A 44 11.32 -3.58 -4.79
CA ALA A 44 12.48 -4.50 -4.73
C ALA A 44 12.14 -5.99 -4.94
N GLY A 45 11.01 -6.28 -5.58
CA GLY A 45 10.67 -7.66 -5.97
C GLY A 45 11.29 -8.04 -7.31
N THR A 46 12.51 -8.55 -7.32
CA THR A 46 13.15 -9.11 -8.53
C THR A 46 12.61 -10.50 -8.91
N GLY A 47 11.57 -10.99 -8.20
CA GLY A 47 11.14 -12.38 -8.27
C GLY A 47 10.32 -12.70 -9.52
N SER A 48 9.15 -12.10 -9.66
CA SER A 48 8.19 -12.50 -10.70
C SER A 48 8.47 -11.86 -12.06
N LEU A 49 8.88 -10.59 -12.10
CA LEU A 49 9.21 -9.91 -13.35
C LEU A 49 10.39 -10.58 -14.08
N GLU A 50 11.41 -11.01 -13.35
CA GLU A 50 12.53 -11.76 -13.92
C GLU A 50 12.08 -13.14 -14.43
N LYS A 51 11.19 -13.82 -13.71
CA LYS A 51 10.60 -15.09 -14.14
C LYS A 51 9.68 -14.92 -15.36
N TYR A 52 8.90 -13.82 -15.40
CA TYR A 52 8.09 -13.48 -16.56
C TYR A 52 8.97 -13.17 -17.78
N LYS A 53 9.99 -12.32 -17.65
CA LYS A 53 10.96 -12.01 -18.72
C LYS A 53 11.75 -13.23 -19.17
N ALA A 54 12.04 -14.16 -18.26
CA ALA A 54 12.71 -15.43 -18.58
C ALA A 54 11.75 -16.46 -19.22
N GLY A 55 10.45 -16.15 -19.39
CA GLY A 55 9.46 -17.08 -19.93
C GLY A 55 9.17 -18.27 -19.02
N THR A 56 9.53 -18.16 -17.75
CA THR A 56 9.34 -19.23 -16.75
C THR A 56 7.99 -19.12 -16.04
N LEU A 57 7.35 -17.93 -16.10
CA LEU A 57 5.98 -17.69 -15.67
C LEU A 57 5.24 -17.05 -16.86
N GLY A 58 4.22 -17.72 -17.37
CA GLY A 58 3.26 -17.13 -18.31
C GLY A 58 2.36 -16.15 -17.58
N ALA A 59 1.97 -15.06 -18.24
CA ALA A 59 0.88 -14.23 -17.74
C ALA A 59 -0.36 -15.13 -17.63
N GLY A 60 -0.87 -15.34 -16.39
CA GLY A 60 -2.04 -16.18 -16.14
C GLY A 60 -1.77 -17.67 -15.96
N GLU A 61 -0.54 -18.12 -15.66
CA GLU A 61 -0.35 -19.49 -15.17
C GLU A 61 -1.12 -19.68 -13.86
N GLU A 62 -2.10 -20.59 -13.89
CA GLU A 62 -2.91 -20.94 -12.73
C GLU A 62 -2.04 -21.70 -11.71
N GLY A 63 -1.64 -21.00 -10.65
CA GLY A 63 -1.08 -21.59 -9.46
C GLY A 63 -2.17 -22.22 -8.57
N PRO A 64 -1.82 -22.72 -7.38
CA PRO A 64 -2.78 -23.24 -6.42
C PRO A 64 -3.68 -22.14 -5.81
N LEU A 65 -3.32 -20.88 -5.98
CA LEU A 65 -4.05 -19.71 -5.50
C LEU A 65 -4.79 -19.04 -6.66
N LYS A 66 -6.00 -18.58 -6.38
CA LYS A 66 -6.88 -17.98 -7.38
C LYS A 66 -6.78 -16.46 -7.37
N ASP A 67 -6.85 -15.86 -8.56
CA ASP A 67 -6.91 -14.42 -8.73
C ASP A 67 -8.20 -13.82 -8.15
N ILE A 68 -8.11 -12.58 -7.69
CA ILE A 68 -9.27 -11.75 -7.34
C ILE A 68 -9.38 -10.58 -8.30
N HIS A 69 -10.61 -10.10 -8.52
CA HIS A 69 -10.89 -9.02 -9.46
C HIS A 69 -11.50 -7.81 -8.76
N PHE A 70 -11.34 -6.65 -9.38
CA PHE A 70 -11.80 -5.37 -8.85
C PHE A 70 -12.73 -4.65 -9.83
N ALA A 71 -13.64 -3.85 -9.28
CA ALA A 71 -14.38 -2.89 -10.06
C ALA A 71 -13.44 -1.81 -10.63
N TYR A 72 -13.93 -1.08 -11.64
CA TYR A 72 -13.18 0.04 -12.22
C TYR A 72 -12.84 1.07 -11.14
N ASP A 73 -11.59 1.50 -11.14
CA ASP A 73 -11.04 2.52 -10.22
C ASP A 73 -11.32 2.24 -8.73
N SER A 74 -11.43 0.97 -8.35
CA SER A 74 -11.70 0.54 -6.96
C SER A 74 -10.58 -0.35 -6.43
N ILE A 75 -10.44 -0.30 -5.09
CA ILE A 75 -9.62 -1.19 -4.27
C ILE A 75 -10.49 -2.05 -3.36
N ASP A 76 -11.81 -1.93 -3.46
CA ASP A 76 -12.74 -2.62 -2.56
C ASP A 76 -12.80 -4.12 -2.88
N LEU A 77 -12.67 -4.91 -1.85
CA LEU A 77 -12.85 -6.36 -1.92
C LEU A 77 -14.35 -6.66 -1.80
N ASP A 78 -14.98 -7.05 -2.90
CA ASP A 78 -16.36 -7.51 -2.90
C ASP A 78 -16.50 -8.89 -2.23
N GLU A 79 -17.72 -9.41 -2.13
CA GLU A 79 -17.96 -10.71 -1.47
C GLU A 79 -17.33 -11.88 -2.24
N THR A 80 -17.25 -11.78 -3.56
CA THR A 80 -16.59 -12.79 -4.41
C THR A 80 -15.10 -12.81 -4.14
N ALA A 81 -14.44 -11.65 -4.18
CA ALA A 81 -13.02 -11.49 -3.88
C ALA A 81 -12.69 -11.98 -2.46
N ARG A 82 -13.50 -11.62 -1.47
CA ARG A 82 -13.34 -12.10 -0.09
C ARG A 82 -13.52 -13.62 0.02
N GLY A 83 -14.44 -14.19 -0.75
CA GLY A 83 -14.62 -15.64 -0.84
C GLY A 83 -13.35 -16.34 -1.32
N ILE A 84 -12.80 -15.87 -2.44
CA ILE A 84 -11.55 -16.39 -3.01
C ILE A 84 -10.39 -16.21 -2.04
N LEU A 85 -10.27 -15.04 -1.40
CA LEU A 85 -9.21 -14.80 -0.42
C LEU A 85 -9.32 -15.72 0.81
N ARG A 86 -10.53 -16.10 1.23
CA ARG A 86 -10.72 -17.13 2.29
C ARG A 86 -10.18 -18.49 1.84
N ASP A 87 -10.46 -18.88 0.59
CA ASP A 87 -9.96 -20.14 0.03
C ASP A 87 -8.42 -20.12 -0.08
N ASN A 88 -7.85 -19.06 -0.63
CA ASN A 88 -6.41 -18.84 -0.69
C ASN A 88 -5.79 -18.84 0.72
N GLY A 89 -6.43 -18.21 1.69
CA GLY A 89 -6.00 -18.20 3.09
C GLY A 89 -6.00 -19.59 3.73
N ASN A 90 -6.98 -20.44 3.41
CA ASN A 90 -7.02 -21.82 3.88
C ASN A 90 -5.86 -22.63 3.30
N TRP A 91 -5.63 -22.51 1.98
CA TRP A 91 -4.48 -23.15 1.35
C TRP A 91 -3.16 -22.72 2.01
N LEU A 92 -2.98 -21.43 2.27
CA LEU A 92 -1.79 -20.88 2.94
C LEU A 92 -1.62 -21.39 4.38
N LYS A 93 -2.68 -21.71 5.10
CA LYS A 93 -2.62 -22.33 6.43
C LYS A 93 -2.12 -23.77 6.35
N ASP A 94 -2.59 -24.51 5.35
CA ASP A 94 -2.17 -25.90 5.11
C ASP A 94 -0.72 -25.99 4.61
N HIS A 95 -0.23 -24.92 3.94
CA HIS A 95 1.15 -24.82 3.41
C HIS A 95 1.93 -23.73 4.18
N SER A 96 2.26 -24.02 5.44
CA SER A 96 2.84 -23.03 6.37
C SER A 96 4.23 -22.52 5.96
N GLY A 97 4.97 -23.24 5.13
CA GLY A 97 6.27 -22.82 4.55
C GLY A 97 6.13 -21.86 3.37
N ALA A 98 5.01 -21.90 2.67
CA ALA A 98 4.82 -21.14 1.44
C ALA A 98 4.88 -19.62 1.68
N ARG A 99 5.59 -18.93 0.79
CA ARG A 99 5.63 -17.46 0.68
C ARG A 99 4.97 -17.05 -0.63
N VAL A 100 4.20 -15.99 -0.59
CA VAL A 100 3.41 -15.53 -1.73
C VAL A 100 3.73 -14.09 -2.04
N GLU A 101 3.91 -13.80 -3.33
CA GLU A 101 3.92 -12.47 -3.90
C GLU A 101 2.54 -12.17 -4.48
N ILE A 102 1.96 -11.04 -4.09
CA ILE A 102 0.67 -10.56 -4.56
C ILE A 102 0.93 -9.46 -5.56
N GLU A 103 0.55 -9.69 -6.80
CA GLU A 103 0.77 -8.81 -7.93
C GLU A 103 -0.49 -8.01 -8.23
N GLY A 104 -0.42 -6.67 -8.13
CA GLY A 104 -1.53 -5.79 -8.42
C GLY A 104 -1.50 -5.31 -9.87
N HIS A 105 -2.61 -5.54 -10.57
CA HIS A 105 -2.78 -5.17 -11.98
C HIS A 105 -3.98 -4.24 -12.17
N CYS A 106 -3.90 -3.45 -13.26
CA CYS A 106 -4.94 -2.53 -13.69
C CYS A 106 -5.27 -2.75 -15.18
N ASP A 107 -6.41 -2.21 -15.61
CA ASP A 107 -6.66 -2.01 -17.02
C ASP A 107 -5.89 -0.76 -17.53
N GLU A 108 -5.86 -0.58 -18.85
CA GLU A 108 -5.09 0.45 -19.55
C GLU A 108 -5.60 1.89 -19.37
N ARG A 109 -6.73 2.09 -18.68
CA ARG A 109 -7.34 3.41 -18.51
C ARG A 109 -6.68 4.18 -17.38
N GLY A 110 -6.03 5.29 -17.71
CA GLY A 110 -5.33 6.15 -16.77
C GLY A 110 -3.92 6.51 -17.22
N THR A 111 -3.07 6.87 -16.30
CA THR A 111 -1.64 7.02 -16.52
C THR A 111 -0.89 5.86 -15.89
N VAL A 112 0.28 5.53 -16.41
CA VAL A 112 1.13 4.46 -15.87
C VAL A 112 1.38 4.64 -14.37
N GLU A 113 1.72 5.87 -13.95
CA GLU A 113 2.00 6.18 -12.54
C GLU A 113 0.75 5.99 -11.67
N TYR A 114 -0.42 6.41 -12.18
CA TYR A 114 -1.68 6.21 -11.46
C TYR A 114 -1.99 4.72 -11.30
N ASN A 115 -1.85 3.94 -12.38
CA ASN A 115 -2.14 2.52 -12.40
C ASN A 115 -1.14 1.72 -11.56
N LEU A 116 0.14 2.10 -11.54
CA LEU A 116 1.11 1.53 -10.60
C LEU A 116 0.70 1.77 -9.13
N ALA A 117 0.29 2.99 -8.80
CA ALA A 117 -0.17 3.30 -7.44
C ALA A 117 -1.49 2.58 -7.09
N LEU A 118 -2.43 2.43 -8.05
CA LEU A 118 -3.69 1.72 -7.86
C LEU A 118 -3.46 0.22 -7.64
N GLY A 119 -2.62 -0.40 -8.47
CA GLY A 119 -2.24 -1.81 -8.33
C GLY A 119 -1.57 -2.09 -6.97
N ALA A 120 -0.67 -1.22 -6.53
CA ALA A 120 -0.04 -1.35 -5.21
C ALA A 120 -1.07 -1.29 -4.06
N ARG A 121 -2.08 -0.43 -4.16
CA ARG A 121 -3.15 -0.35 -3.16
C ARG A 121 -4.05 -1.59 -3.17
N ARG A 122 -4.33 -2.17 -4.35
CA ARG A 122 -5.09 -3.44 -4.50
C ARG A 122 -4.36 -4.59 -3.83
N ALA A 123 -3.11 -4.83 -4.23
CA ALA A 123 -2.28 -5.89 -3.65
C ALA A 123 -2.15 -5.74 -2.12
N ARG A 124 -2.05 -4.50 -1.62
CA ARG A 124 -2.04 -4.25 -0.19
C ARG A 124 -3.38 -4.58 0.47
N ALA A 125 -4.52 -4.24 -0.14
CA ALA A 125 -5.84 -4.58 0.41
C ALA A 125 -6.02 -6.10 0.53
N ALA A 126 -5.60 -6.86 -0.48
CA ALA A 126 -5.61 -8.32 -0.44
C ALA A 126 -4.69 -8.88 0.65
N LYS A 127 -3.45 -8.37 0.77
CA LYS A 127 -2.51 -8.73 1.84
C LYS A 127 -3.13 -8.48 3.22
N ASP A 128 -3.63 -7.27 3.45
CA ASP A 128 -4.19 -6.88 4.74
C ASP A 128 -5.38 -7.78 5.11
N TYR A 129 -6.23 -8.13 4.14
CA TYR A 129 -7.33 -9.07 4.37
C TYR A 129 -6.82 -10.47 4.73
N LEU A 130 -5.83 -11.02 4.02
CA LEU A 130 -5.22 -12.31 4.36
C LEU A 130 -4.61 -12.31 5.77
N VAL A 131 -4.01 -11.20 6.19
CA VAL A 131 -3.50 -11.03 7.56
C VAL A 131 -4.64 -11.10 8.58
N THR A 132 -5.81 -10.50 8.30
CA THR A 132 -6.99 -10.64 9.19
C THR A 132 -7.48 -12.08 9.30
N LEU A 133 -7.23 -12.91 8.27
CA LEU A 133 -7.53 -14.35 8.29
C LEU A 133 -6.48 -15.19 9.04
N GLY A 134 -5.43 -14.55 9.58
CA GLY A 134 -4.39 -15.18 10.39
C GLY A 134 -3.14 -15.60 9.61
N ILE A 135 -2.98 -15.15 8.36
CA ILE A 135 -1.72 -15.38 7.64
C ILE A 135 -0.66 -14.40 8.13
N VAL A 136 0.54 -14.90 8.42
CA VAL A 136 1.64 -14.09 8.95
C VAL A 136 2.16 -13.13 7.86
N ALA A 137 2.20 -11.83 8.17
CA ALA A 137 2.46 -10.75 7.21
C ALA A 137 3.81 -10.90 6.47
N ASN A 138 4.84 -11.48 7.10
CA ASN A 138 6.15 -11.70 6.47
C ASN A 138 6.18 -12.82 5.42
N ARG A 139 5.10 -13.58 5.29
CA ARG A 139 4.91 -14.57 4.22
C ARG A 139 4.32 -13.95 2.94
N LEU A 140 3.87 -12.71 3.02
CA LEU A 140 3.16 -12.02 1.96
C LEU A 140 3.94 -10.78 1.53
N THR A 141 4.39 -10.77 0.29
CA THR A 141 4.99 -9.61 -0.38
C THR A 141 3.99 -9.02 -1.37
N THR A 142 4.14 -7.76 -1.72
CA THR A 142 3.27 -7.11 -2.72
C THR A 142 4.12 -6.40 -3.75
N ILE A 143 3.71 -6.47 -5.00
CA ILE A 143 4.29 -5.72 -6.12
C ILE A 143 3.14 -5.18 -6.98
N SER A 144 3.38 -4.11 -7.72
CA SER A 144 2.43 -3.59 -8.70
C SER A 144 3.06 -3.56 -10.08
N TYR A 145 2.34 -4.04 -11.05
CA TYR A 145 2.66 -3.89 -12.46
C TYR A 145 1.75 -2.84 -13.15
N GLY A 146 0.74 -2.33 -12.42
CA GLY A 146 -0.20 -1.40 -13.03
C GLY A 146 -0.81 -1.99 -14.30
N GLU A 147 -0.70 -1.29 -15.41
CA GLU A 147 -1.19 -1.71 -16.73
C GLU A 147 -0.14 -2.42 -17.59
N GLU A 148 1.11 -2.60 -17.09
CA GLU A 148 2.24 -3.02 -17.91
C GLU A 148 2.23 -4.51 -18.28
N LEU A 149 1.50 -5.35 -17.53
CA LEU A 149 1.39 -6.79 -17.77
C LEU A 149 -0.08 -7.22 -17.92
N PRO A 150 -0.76 -6.86 -19.01
CA PRO A 150 -2.14 -7.24 -19.25
C PRO A 150 -2.26 -8.72 -19.63
N LEU A 151 -3.35 -9.37 -19.18
CA LEU A 151 -3.76 -10.70 -19.67
C LEU A 151 -4.48 -10.61 -21.01
N CYS A 152 -5.26 -9.55 -21.19
CA CYS A 152 -6.10 -9.31 -22.33
C CYS A 152 -5.76 -7.94 -22.94
N HIS A 153 -5.67 -7.86 -24.27
CA HIS A 153 -5.21 -6.68 -25.01
C HIS A 153 -6.31 -5.97 -25.79
N GLU A 154 -7.55 -6.44 -25.72
CA GLU A 154 -8.67 -5.82 -26.41
C GLU A 154 -9.21 -4.63 -25.61
N HIS A 155 -9.65 -3.57 -26.29
CA HIS A 155 -10.22 -2.37 -25.66
C HIS A 155 -11.71 -2.55 -25.38
N THR A 156 -12.06 -3.58 -24.59
CA THR A 156 -13.45 -3.91 -24.21
C THR A 156 -13.57 -4.05 -22.69
N GLU A 157 -14.78 -3.86 -22.16
CA GLU A 157 -14.99 -4.00 -20.71
C GLU A 157 -14.72 -5.42 -20.21
N GLU A 158 -14.99 -6.44 -21.03
CA GLU A 158 -14.71 -7.84 -20.70
C GLU A 158 -13.20 -8.06 -20.53
N CYS A 159 -12.40 -7.46 -21.41
CA CYS A 159 -10.95 -7.53 -21.36
C CYS A 159 -10.40 -6.71 -20.18
N TRP A 160 -10.87 -5.49 -20.00
CA TRP A 160 -10.48 -4.65 -18.87
C TRP A 160 -10.80 -5.29 -17.51
N ALA A 161 -11.96 -5.97 -17.41
CA ALA A 161 -12.33 -6.68 -16.20
C ALA A 161 -11.34 -7.82 -15.84
N GLN A 162 -10.79 -8.51 -16.85
CA GLN A 162 -9.75 -9.53 -16.63
C GLN A 162 -8.42 -8.91 -16.17
N ASN A 163 -8.08 -7.71 -16.67
CA ASN A 163 -6.85 -7.03 -16.31
C ASN A 163 -6.90 -6.43 -14.90
N ARG A 164 -8.07 -6.01 -14.41
CA ARG A 164 -8.25 -5.49 -13.05
C ARG A 164 -8.24 -6.61 -12.01
N ARG A 165 -7.05 -7.12 -11.68
CA ARG A 165 -6.88 -8.27 -10.79
C ARG A 165 -5.73 -8.11 -9.83
N ASP A 166 -5.76 -8.92 -8.77
CA ASP A 166 -4.54 -9.31 -8.06
C ASP A 166 -4.26 -10.79 -8.36
N HIS A 167 -3.03 -11.05 -8.77
CA HIS A 167 -2.49 -12.38 -9.05
C HIS A 167 -1.61 -12.84 -7.89
N PHE A 168 -1.63 -14.15 -7.58
CA PHE A 168 -0.92 -14.71 -6.43
C PHE A 168 0.13 -15.72 -6.88
N VAL A 169 1.40 -15.39 -6.69
CA VAL A 169 2.54 -16.23 -7.06
C VAL A 169 3.14 -16.87 -5.82
N VAL A 170 3.22 -18.20 -5.80
CA VAL A 170 3.98 -18.93 -4.75
C VAL A 170 5.46 -18.77 -5.06
N ALA A 171 6.16 -17.95 -4.27
CA ALA A 171 7.57 -17.62 -4.48
C ALA A 171 8.52 -18.71 -3.96
N SER A 172 8.12 -19.41 -2.88
CA SER A 172 8.85 -20.55 -2.29
C SER A 172 7.90 -21.37 -1.38
N GLU A 173 8.18 -22.64 -1.25
CA GLU A 173 7.59 -23.55 -0.28
C GLU A 173 8.60 -23.97 0.78
#